data_45b9ed1e0e6a6b192efcaf68edfe869a
#
_entry.id   45b9ed1e0e6a6b192efcaf68edfe869a
#
_cell.length_a   1.000
_cell.length_b   1.000
_cell.length_c   1.000
_cell.angle_alpha   90.00
_cell.angle_beta   90.00
_cell.angle_gamma   90.00
#
_symmetry.space_group_name_H-M   'P 1'
#
loop_
_entity.id
_entity.type
_entity.pdbx_description
1 polymer ?
#
loop_
_entity_poly.entity_id
_entity_poly.type
_entity_poly.pdbx_seq_one_letter_code
_entity_poly.pdbx_strand_id
1 'polypeptide(L)'
;MKNLRKIAAGSLAAVLAFTMAACGSGNASSDSASGSASTGKAVKVNEKSAKATSLKDFGTMDDLVKAAEEEGALNVIALPHDWSNYGEVIDGFKKKYPKIKITELNPNASSKEELDAAKTNKGTDAAPDVFDVGQSIAATSTDAFAPYKVQAWDKIPDENKDANGAYYADYTGIMSIGWNKDKYGDITKLEDLLDPKFAGTVALNGKPAEAGAAFNGYLMVNQLAGGDINNLQPGLDFFKKLKDAGNLTTVDVTNGTIDSGQTGVVMDWTYNQASYKKELKSKGVNWEYKTFPKAQVVSYYNQAINVDAPHPAAARLWEEYLYTAEAQNLWFKGGANPVLLDSMKQDGTVDKDVLKDAITIEGKPVNYTNDDATRITDWLQNNWDKTIGN
;
A
#
# COMPACT_ATOMS: atom_id res chain seq x y z
N MET A 1 53.24 42.31 8.63
CA MET A 1 54.01 42.27 7.37
C MET A 1 53.24 41.31 6.44
N LYS A 2 52.45 41.90 5.53
CA LYS A 2 52.51 41.84 4.07
C LYS A 2 52.70 40.39 3.55
N ASN A 3 51.83 39.78 2.77
CA ASN A 3 51.42 40.21 1.43
C ASN A 3 50.11 39.54 0.96
N LEU A 4 49.23 40.35 0.36
CA LEU A 4 48.17 39.98 -0.55
C LEU A 4 48.76 39.39 -1.86
N ARG A 5 48.10 38.43 -2.49
CA ARG A 5 48.03 38.31 -3.96
C ARG A 5 46.61 37.93 -4.41
N LYS A 6 45.97 38.88 -5.09
CA LYS A 6 44.80 38.72 -5.95
C LYS A 6 45.23 38.04 -7.25
N ILE A 7 44.46 37.15 -7.80
CA ILE A 7 44.43 36.85 -9.21
C ILE A 7 42.99 36.80 -9.67
N ALA A 8 42.77 37.44 -10.83
CA ALA A 8 41.51 37.90 -11.41
C ALA A 8 40.74 36.84 -12.20
N ALA A 9 39.53 37.23 -12.47
CA ALA A 9 38.46 36.70 -13.31
C ALA A 9 38.88 36.23 -14.73
N GLY A 10 38.10 35.26 -15.23
CA GLY A 10 38.00 34.90 -16.64
C GLY A 10 36.64 34.36 -16.97
N SER A 11 35.74 35.25 -17.39
CA SER A 11 34.42 34.92 -17.93
C SER A 11 34.56 34.35 -19.33
N LEU A 12 33.86 33.25 -19.63
CA LEU A 12 33.52 32.91 -21.02
C LEU A 12 32.04 32.52 -21.08
N ALA A 13 31.23 33.45 -21.58
CA ALA A 13 29.86 33.24 -21.99
C ALA A 13 29.84 32.68 -23.41
N ALA A 14 29.23 31.53 -23.61
CA ALA A 14 28.86 31.05 -24.95
C ALA A 14 27.34 31.19 -25.10
N VAL A 15 26.95 32.17 -25.90
CA VAL A 15 25.56 32.40 -26.35
C VAL A 15 25.32 31.50 -27.56
N LEU A 16 24.36 30.59 -27.47
CA LEU A 16 23.78 29.90 -28.61
C LEU A 16 22.35 30.43 -28.80
N ALA A 17 22.21 31.26 -29.83
CA ALA A 17 20.94 31.74 -30.32
C ALA A 17 20.24 30.66 -31.15
N PHE A 18 19.02 30.27 -30.77
CA PHE A 18 18.08 29.57 -31.65
C PHE A 18 16.97 30.54 -32.06
N THR A 19 16.86 30.72 -33.35
CA THR A 19 15.89 31.55 -34.04
C THR A 19 14.47 31.04 -33.87
N MET A 20 13.59 31.90 -33.35
CA MET A 20 12.14 31.72 -33.40
C MET A 20 11.60 32.08 -34.78
N ALA A 21 10.82 31.19 -35.39
CA ALA A 21 9.87 31.54 -36.42
C ALA A 21 8.48 31.61 -35.79
N ALA A 22 7.95 32.83 -35.69
CA ALA A 22 6.58 33.08 -35.27
C ALA A 22 5.66 33.14 -36.48
N CYS A 23 4.49 32.48 -36.37
CA CYS A 23 3.25 32.97 -37.00
C CYS A 23 2.04 32.18 -36.45
N GLY A 24 1.03 32.89 -35.95
CA GLY A 24 -0.32 32.35 -35.74
C GLY A 24 -0.99 32.77 -34.43
N SER A 25 -1.69 33.91 -34.49
CA SER A 25 -2.58 34.41 -33.46
C SER A 25 -3.77 33.48 -33.20
N GLY A 26 -4.00 33.13 -31.96
CA GLY A 26 -5.23 32.46 -31.48
C GLY A 26 -5.36 32.64 -29.99
N ASN A 27 -6.42 33.29 -29.58
CA ASN A 27 -6.82 33.60 -28.21
C ASN A 27 -6.83 32.33 -27.34
N ALA A 28 -6.04 32.25 -26.29
CA ALA A 28 -6.04 31.17 -25.33
C ALA A 28 -6.43 31.69 -23.95
N SER A 29 -7.56 31.24 -23.49
CA SER A 29 -8.00 31.29 -22.08
C SER A 29 -7.03 30.49 -21.23
N SER A 30 -6.56 31.07 -20.15
CA SER A 30 -5.67 30.44 -19.18
C SER A 30 -6.46 29.49 -18.28
N ASP A 31 -6.39 28.20 -18.54
CA ASP A 31 -6.65 27.15 -17.56
C ASP A 31 -5.31 26.51 -17.18
N SER A 32 -4.83 26.84 -16.00
CA SER A 32 -3.63 26.25 -15.42
C SER A 32 -4.00 24.91 -14.74
N ALA A 33 -4.17 23.87 -15.54
CA ALA A 33 -4.10 22.52 -15.04
C ALA A 33 -2.64 22.07 -15.11
N SER A 34 -1.94 21.97 -13.98
CA SER A 34 -0.65 21.31 -13.88
C SER A 34 -0.88 19.79 -13.97
N GLY A 35 -1.14 19.29 -15.16
CA GLY A 35 -1.13 17.86 -15.45
C GLY A 35 0.32 17.38 -15.46
N SER A 36 0.68 16.49 -14.54
CA SER A 36 1.91 15.68 -14.65
C SER A 36 1.88 14.98 -16.01
N ALA A 37 2.85 15.25 -16.87
CA ALA A 37 2.92 14.61 -18.18
C ALA A 37 3.27 13.12 -17.97
N SER A 38 2.51 12.20 -18.59
CA SER A 38 2.85 10.79 -18.64
C SER A 38 4.26 10.58 -19.22
N THR A 39 5.04 9.71 -18.59
CA THR A 39 6.42 9.38 -19.00
C THR A 39 6.49 8.15 -19.91
N GLY A 40 5.38 7.42 -20.11
CA GLY A 40 5.31 6.17 -20.87
C GLY A 40 5.09 6.35 -22.37
N LYS A 41 5.32 5.26 -23.12
CA LYS A 41 5.00 5.15 -24.54
C LYS A 41 3.59 4.62 -24.71
N ALA A 42 2.85 5.09 -25.71
CA ALA A 42 1.53 4.56 -26.05
C ALA A 42 1.59 3.04 -26.28
N VAL A 43 0.70 2.29 -25.66
CA VAL A 43 0.62 0.84 -25.76
C VAL A 43 -0.64 0.42 -26.52
N LYS A 44 -0.52 -0.66 -27.32
CA LYS A 44 -1.67 -1.30 -27.95
C LYS A 44 -2.07 -2.50 -27.12
N VAL A 45 -3.14 -2.36 -26.36
CA VAL A 45 -3.66 -3.39 -25.46
C VAL A 45 -4.35 -4.49 -26.24
N ASN A 46 -4.18 -5.76 -25.82
CA ASN A 46 -4.94 -6.88 -26.33
C ASN A 46 -6.37 -6.84 -25.75
N GLU A 47 -7.33 -6.43 -26.58
CA GLU A 47 -8.71 -6.28 -26.15
C GLU A 47 -9.37 -7.57 -25.65
N LYS A 48 -9.01 -8.74 -26.19
CA LYS A 48 -9.53 -10.02 -25.71
C LYS A 48 -9.08 -10.27 -24.28
N SER A 49 -7.81 -10.09 -24.00
CA SER A 49 -7.24 -10.24 -22.66
C SER A 49 -7.82 -9.19 -21.70
N ALA A 50 -7.99 -7.94 -22.15
CA ALA A 50 -8.55 -6.87 -21.33
C ALA A 50 -10.01 -7.12 -20.90
N LYS A 51 -10.79 -7.82 -21.72
CA LYS A 51 -12.20 -8.14 -21.45
C LYS A 51 -12.42 -9.48 -20.76
N ALA A 52 -11.35 -10.28 -20.56
CA ALA A 52 -11.44 -11.57 -19.89
C ALA A 52 -11.83 -11.39 -18.41
N THR A 53 -12.82 -12.13 -17.95
CA THR A 53 -13.39 -12.07 -16.58
C THR A 53 -13.06 -13.31 -15.75
N SER A 54 -12.46 -14.32 -16.37
CA SER A 54 -12.00 -15.55 -15.72
C SER A 54 -11.02 -16.29 -16.62
N LEU A 55 -10.36 -17.31 -16.07
CA LEU A 55 -9.47 -18.20 -16.85
C LEU A 55 -10.19 -18.85 -18.06
N LYS A 56 -11.49 -19.09 -17.96
CA LYS A 56 -12.28 -19.70 -19.04
C LYS A 56 -12.25 -18.89 -20.35
N ASP A 57 -12.08 -17.58 -20.26
CA ASP A 57 -12.02 -16.71 -21.45
C ASP A 57 -10.72 -16.86 -22.23
N PHE A 58 -9.66 -17.37 -21.58
CA PHE A 58 -8.42 -17.78 -22.24
C PHE A 58 -8.47 -19.21 -22.74
N GLY A 59 -9.17 -20.10 -22.05
CA GLY A 59 -9.24 -21.54 -22.27
C GLY A 59 -8.57 -22.32 -21.15
N THR A 60 -7.25 -22.43 -21.17
CA THR A 60 -6.44 -23.12 -20.16
C THR A 60 -5.45 -22.16 -19.47
N MET A 61 -4.83 -22.62 -18.38
CA MET A 61 -3.73 -21.89 -17.75
C MET A 61 -2.54 -21.70 -18.70
N ASP A 62 -2.23 -22.71 -19.52
CA ASP A 62 -1.15 -22.62 -20.51
C ASP A 62 -1.45 -21.54 -21.58
N ASP A 63 -2.72 -21.39 -21.98
CA ASP A 63 -3.13 -20.33 -22.90
C ASP A 63 -3.00 -18.94 -22.28
N LEU A 64 -3.34 -18.79 -20.99
CA LEU A 64 -3.13 -17.55 -20.27
C LEU A 64 -1.64 -17.22 -20.11
N VAL A 65 -0.82 -18.21 -19.74
CA VAL A 65 0.65 -18.06 -19.65
C VAL A 65 1.21 -17.61 -20.98
N LYS A 66 0.80 -18.26 -22.09
CA LYS A 66 1.24 -17.88 -23.44
C LYS A 66 0.86 -16.44 -23.78
N ALA A 67 -0.38 -16.03 -23.52
CA ALA A 67 -0.83 -14.67 -23.78
C ALA A 67 -0.04 -13.65 -22.95
N ALA A 68 0.24 -13.94 -21.67
CA ALA A 68 1.04 -13.08 -20.79
C ALA A 68 2.52 -13.01 -21.22
N GLU A 69 3.10 -14.14 -21.68
CA GLU A 69 4.46 -14.16 -22.23
C GLU A 69 4.57 -13.41 -23.57
N GLU A 70 3.51 -13.36 -24.37
CA GLU A 70 3.45 -12.55 -25.59
C GLU A 70 3.40 -11.04 -25.26
N GLU A 71 2.78 -10.62 -24.14
CA GLU A 71 2.87 -9.25 -23.61
C GLU A 71 4.25 -8.97 -23.03
N GLY A 72 4.88 -9.96 -22.38
CA GLY A 72 6.27 -9.96 -21.94
C GLY A 72 6.61 -9.02 -20.80
N ALA A 73 5.64 -8.33 -20.21
CA ALA A 73 5.84 -7.38 -19.12
C ALA A 73 4.67 -7.40 -18.13
N LEU A 74 4.94 -6.94 -16.91
CA LEU A 74 3.97 -6.69 -15.84
C LEU A 74 4.45 -5.52 -14.99
N ASN A 75 3.64 -4.52 -14.80
CA ASN A 75 3.90 -3.40 -13.91
C ASN A 75 3.12 -3.57 -12.61
N VAL A 76 3.81 -3.88 -11.54
CA VAL A 76 3.24 -3.86 -10.18
C VAL A 76 3.54 -2.51 -9.52
N ILE A 77 2.71 -2.08 -8.56
CA ILE A 77 2.90 -0.81 -7.84
C ILE A 77 2.66 -1.01 -6.36
N ALA A 78 3.30 -0.21 -5.52
CA ALA A 78 3.12 -0.17 -4.07
C ALA A 78 3.42 -1.51 -3.35
N LEU A 79 4.35 -2.32 -3.87
CA LEU A 79 4.75 -3.61 -3.30
C LEU A 79 6.18 -3.55 -2.75
N PRO A 80 6.43 -2.95 -1.57
CA PRO A 80 7.76 -2.97 -0.96
C PRO A 80 8.13 -4.40 -0.56
N HIS A 81 9.38 -4.79 -0.78
CA HIS A 81 9.84 -6.17 -0.55
C HIS A 81 9.67 -6.66 0.88
N ASP A 82 9.74 -5.75 1.84
CA ASP A 82 9.61 -5.99 3.28
C ASP A 82 8.16 -5.89 3.80
N TRP A 83 7.24 -5.40 2.98
CA TRP A 83 5.82 -5.41 3.29
C TRP A 83 5.22 -6.79 3.03
N SER A 84 4.74 -7.46 4.06
CA SER A 84 4.09 -8.77 3.96
C SER A 84 4.86 -9.81 3.11
N ASN A 85 6.20 -9.69 3.04
CA ASN A 85 7.08 -10.57 2.27
C ASN A 85 6.90 -10.50 0.74
N TYR A 86 6.45 -9.34 0.19
CA TYR A 86 6.27 -9.20 -1.26
C TYR A 86 7.55 -9.49 -2.06
N GLY A 87 8.73 -9.30 -1.49
CA GLY A 87 9.99 -9.65 -2.16
C GLY A 87 10.02 -11.11 -2.60
N GLU A 88 9.70 -12.06 -1.70
CA GLU A 88 9.66 -13.49 -2.05
C GLU A 88 8.47 -13.81 -2.99
N VAL A 89 7.34 -13.12 -2.86
CA VAL A 89 6.17 -13.30 -3.75
C VAL A 89 6.54 -12.91 -5.19
N ILE A 90 7.15 -11.73 -5.37
CA ILE A 90 7.62 -11.24 -6.68
C ILE A 90 8.68 -12.18 -7.27
N ASP A 91 9.65 -12.60 -6.45
CA ASP A 91 10.70 -13.53 -6.90
C ASP A 91 10.14 -14.89 -7.28
N GLY A 92 9.11 -15.38 -6.58
CA GLY A 92 8.40 -16.61 -6.93
C GLY A 92 7.74 -16.52 -8.31
N PHE A 93 7.05 -15.40 -8.58
CA PHE A 93 6.46 -15.16 -9.90
C PHE A 93 7.54 -15.06 -11.00
N LYS A 94 8.60 -14.28 -10.79
CA LYS A 94 9.74 -14.17 -11.74
C LYS A 94 10.37 -15.51 -12.05
N LYS A 95 10.51 -16.37 -11.04
CA LYS A 95 11.07 -17.72 -11.20
C LYS A 95 10.15 -18.63 -12.01
N LYS A 96 8.84 -18.52 -11.78
CA LYS A 96 7.83 -19.35 -12.45
C LYS A 96 7.57 -18.92 -13.89
N TYR A 97 7.62 -17.61 -14.16
CA TYR A 97 7.32 -16.99 -15.45
C TYR A 97 8.47 -16.09 -15.94
N PRO A 98 9.66 -16.66 -16.24
CA PRO A 98 10.88 -15.88 -16.49
C PRO A 98 10.87 -15.05 -17.77
N LYS A 99 9.89 -15.23 -18.66
CA LYS A 99 9.73 -14.42 -19.87
C LYS A 99 8.94 -13.13 -19.63
N ILE A 100 8.33 -12.97 -18.46
CA ILE A 100 7.58 -11.78 -18.10
C ILE A 100 8.47 -10.88 -17.24
N LYS A 101 8.81 -9.71 -17.76
CA LYS A 101 9.60 -8.72 -17.03
C LYS A 101 8.71 -7.95 -16.07
N ILE A 102 8.93 -8.08 -14.75
CA ILE A 102 8.26 -7.24 -13.75
C ILE A 102 8.96 -5.89 -13.63
N THR A 103 8.17 -4.82 -13.67
CA THR A 103 8.57 -3.46 -13.29
C THR A 103 7.86 -3.10 -11.98
N GLU A 104 8.63 -2.80 -10.95
CA GLU A 104 8.15 -2.43 -9.63
C GLU A 104 8.06 -0.90 -9.55
N LEU A 105 6.85 -0.36 -9.67
CA LEU A 105 6.57 1.07 -9.67
C LEU A 105 6.35 1.54 -8.23
N ASN A 106 6.98 2.66 -7.87
CA ASN A 106 6.75 3.39 -6.63
C ASN A 106 6.43 2.46 -5.43
N PRO A 107 7.39 1.68 -4.93
CA PRO A 107 7.11 0.64 -3.94
C PRO A 107 6.45 1.14 -2.64
N ASN A 108 6.67 2.41 -2.28
CA ASN A 108 6.12 3.02 -1.07
C ASN A 108 4.87 3.86 -1.32
N ALA A 109 4.20 3.70 -2.47
CA ALA A 109 2.97 4.42 -2.76
C ALA A 109 1.84 4.03 -1.81
N SER A 110 1.00 4.99 -1.47
CA SER A 110 -0.28 4.74 -0.81
C SER A 110 -1.31 4.23 -1.82
N SER A 111 -2.37 3.57 -1.35
CA SER A 111 -3.45 3.07 -2.20
C SER A 111 -4.07 4.16 -3.11
N LYS A 112 -4.11 5.41 -2.64
CA LYS A 112 -4.54 6.55 -3.47
C LYS A 112 -3.55 6.86 -4.58
N GLU A 113 -2.26 6.86 -4.28
CA GLU A 113 -1.19 7.14 -5.27
C GLU A 113 -1.12 6.07 -6.35
N GLU A 114 -1.48 4.82 -6.04
CA GLU A 114 -1.62 3.75 -7.03
C GLU A 114 -2.66 4.12 -8.10
N LEU A 115 -3.85 4.57 -7.68
CA LEU A 115 -4.92 4.99 -8.58
C LEU A 115 -4.56 6.26 -9.35
N ASP A 116 -3.88 7.21 -8.71
CA ASP A 116 -3.42 8.44 -9.36
C ASP A 116 -2.34 8.14 -10.42
N ALA A 117 -1.45 7.17 -10.16
CA ALA A 117 -0.47 6.70 -11.14
C ALA A 117 -1.15 6.05 -12.37
N ALA A 118 -2.21 5.24 -12.15
CA ALA A 118 -2.98 4.65 -13.23
C ALA A 118 -3.66 5.72 -14.11
N LYS A 119 -4.28 6.74 -13.51
CA LYS A 119 -4.91 7.86 -14.22
C LYS A 119 -3.90 8.66 -15.02
N THR A 120 -2.75 8.99 -14.40
CA THR A 120 -1.70 9.82 -15.02
C THR A 120 -1.07 9.13 -16.21
N ASN A 121 -0.87 7.81 -16.14
CA ASN A 121 -0.19 7.04 -17.17
C ASN A 121 -1.14 6.26 -18.09
N LYS A 122 -2.45 6.51 -18.02
CA LYS A 122 -3.47 5.83 -18.84
C LYS A 122 -3.07 5.74 -20.31
N GLY A 123 -3.15 4.53 -20.88
CA GLY A 123 -2.87 4.26 -22.29
C GLY A 123 -1.38 4.17 -22.61
N THR A 124 -0.49 4.14 -21.63
CA THR A 124 0.95 4.00 -21.82
C THR A 124 1.51 2.77 -21.10
N ASP A 125 2.73 2.37 -21.48
CA ASP A 125 3.48 1.26 -20.86
C ASP A 125 4.03 1.59 -19.45
N ALA A 126 3.80 2.80 -18.95
CA ALA A 126 4.17 3.22 -17.61
C ALA A 126 3.01 3.11 -16.60
N ALA A 127 1.78 2.77 -17.05
CA ALA A 127 0.67 2.55 -16.14
C ALA A 127 0.85 1.26 -15.32
N PRO A 128 0.42 1.20 -14.05
CA PRO A 128 0.35 -0.05 -13.31
C PRO A 128 -0.67 -0.99 -13.94
N ASP A 129 -0.39 -2.29 -13.91
CA ASP A 129 -1.30 -3.34 -14.37
C ASP A 129 -2.22 -3.81 -13.26
N VAL A 130 -1.72 -3.85 -12.03
CA VAL A 130 -2.40 -4.38 -10.84
C VAL A 130 -2.19 -3.45 -9.65
N PHE A 131 -3.07 -3.57 -8.66
CA PHE A 131 -3.09 -2.80 -7.42
C PHE A 131 -3.16 -3.72 -6.20
N ASP A 132 -2.60 -3.26 -5.09
CA ASP A 132 -2.75 -3.84 -3.74
C ASP A 132 -3.31 -2.79 -2.78
N VAL A 133 -4.61 -2.61 -2.79
CA VAL A 133 -5.27 -1.48 -2.13
C VAL A 133 -5.98 -1.87 -0.84
N GLY A 134 -5.93 -0.96 0.14
CA GLY A 134 -6.71 -1.11 1.37
C GLY A 134 -8.22 -1.10 1.10
N GLN A 135 -8.99 -1.80 1.96
CA GLN A 135 -10.44 -2.00 1.81
C GLN A 135 -11.21 -0.70 1.58
N SER A 136 -10.85 0.39 2.26
CA SER A 136 -11.54 1.69 2.11
C SER A 136 -11.40 2.29 0.71
N ILE A 137 -10.26 2.09 0.06
CA ILE A 137 -10.01 2.56 -1.30
C ILE A 137 -10.62 1.60 -2.32
N ALA A 138 -10.51 0.28 -2.11
CA ALA A 138 -11.13 -0.72 -2.96
C ALA A 138 -12.65 -0.49 -3.08
N ALA A 139 -13.33 -0.28 -1.94
CA ALA A 139 -14.77 -0.08 -1.89
C ALA A 139 -15.26 1.18 -2.64
N THR A 140 -14.43 2.22 -2.73
CA THR A 140 -14.79 3.51 -3.33
C THR A 140 -14.31 3.70 -4.76
N SER A 141 -13.59 2.72 -5.33
CA SER A 141 -12.85 2.89 -6.60
C SER A 141 -13.11 1.78 -7.61
N THR A 142 -14.23 1.07 -7.50
CA THR A 142 -14.58 -0.10 -8.35
C THR A 142 -14.54 0.19 -9.84
N ASP A 143 -14.83 1.43 -10.26
CA ASP A 143 -14.78 1.85 -11.66
C ASP A 143 -13.35 1.86 -12.26
N ALA A 144 -12.33 1.86 -11.39
CA ALA A 144 -10.93 1.78 -11.82
C ALA A 144 -10.47 0.33 -12.08
N PHE A 145 -11.29 -0.67 -11.76
CA PHE A 145 -10.89 -2.07 -11.74
C PHE A 145 -11.56 -2.89 -12.81
N ALA A 146 -10.77 -3.72 -13.50
CA ALA A 146 -11.28 -4.72 -14.44
C ALA A 146 -11.75 -5.97 -13.68
N PRO A 147 -13.01 -6.41 -13.84
CA PRO A 147 -13.49 -7.59 -13.14
C PRO A 147 -12.77 -8.86 -13.60
N TYR A 148 -12.27 -9.65 -12.64
CA TYR A 148 -11.69 -10.95 -12.92
C TYR A 148 -11.87 -11.90 -11.72
N LYS A 149 -12.37 -13.10 -11.97
CA LYS A 149 -12.57 -14.15 -10.95
C LYS A 149 -11.51 -15.22 -11.13
N VAL A 150 -10.55 -15.25 -10.19
CA VAL A 150 -9.47 -16.26 -10.16
C VAL A 150 -10.03 -17.67 -9.95
N GLN A 151 -9.25 -18.72 -10.27
CA GLN A 151 -9.66 -20.12 -10.07
C GLN A 151 -10.01 -20.42 -8.59
N ALA A 152 -9.36 -19.75 -7.65
CA ALA A 152 -9.63 -19.89 -6.22
C ALA A 152 -10.85 -19.10 -5.72
N TRP A 153 -11.63 -18.47 -6.61
CA TRP A 153 -12.73 -17.55 -6.29
C TRP A 153 -13.69 -18.09 -5.24
N ASP A 154 -14.10 -19.34 -5.35
CA ASP A 154 -15.07 -19.97 -4.43
C ASP A 154 -14.47 -20.30 -3.04
N LYS A 155 -13.14 -20.18 -2.91
CA LYS A 155 -12.41 -20.35 -1.63
C LYS A 155 -12.24 -19.03 -0.87
N ILE A 156 -12.44 -17.89 -1.52
CA ILE A 156 -12.42 -16.57 -0.90
C ILE A 156 -13.79 -16.34 -0.25
N PRO A 157 -13.87 -16.00 1.06
CA PRO A 157 -15.14 -15.68 1.72
C PRO A 157 -15.91 -14.56 1.01
N ASP A 158 -17.23 -14.65 0.97
CA ASP A 158 -18.06 -13.69 0.22
C ASP A 158 -17.96 -12.26 0.78
N GLU A 159 -17.75 -12.12 2.07
CA GLU A 159 -17.52 -10.82 2.74
C GLU A 159 -16.17 -10.18 2.38
N ASN A 160 -15.26 -10.93 1.78
CA ASN A 160 -13.90 -10.50 1.43
C ASN A 160 -13.70 -10.33 -0.08
N LYS A 161 -14.76 -10.12 -0.86
CA LYS A 161 -14.67 -9.92 -2.30
C LYS A 161 -15.83 -9.10 -2.86
N ASP A 162 -15.60 -8.33 -3.90
CA ASP A 162 -16.67 -7.74 -4.70
C ASP A 162 -17.38 -8.82 -5.53
N ALA A 163 -18.69 -8.88 -5.49
CA ALA A 163 -19.47 -9.93 -6.14
C ALA A 163 -19.25 -10.03 -7.65
N ASN A 164 -18.87 -8.92 -8.31
CA ASN A 164 -18.59 -8.85 -9.74
C ASN A 164 -17.13 -9.19 -10.07
N GLY A 165 -16.24 -9.26 -9.05
CA GLY A 165 -14.83 -9.56 -9.22
C GLY A 165 -13.98 -8.33 -9.51
N ALA A 166 -14.44 -7.12 -9.15
CA ALA A 166 -13.69 -5.89 -9.32
C ALA A 166 -12.45 -5.87 -8.41
N TYR A 167 -12.57 -6.39 -7.19
CA TYR A 167 -11.48 -6.57 -6.23
C TYR A 167 -11.77 -7.73 -5.29
N TYR A 168 -10.75 -8.29 -4.66
CA TYR A 168 -10.89 -9.38 -3.69
C TYR A 168 -9.68 -9.43 -2.75
N ALA A 169 -9.96 -9.81 -1.51
CA ALA A 169 -8.97 -9.85 -0.44
C ALA A 169 -7.84 -10.84 -0.72
N ASP A 170 -6.66 -10.52 -0.24
CA ASP A 170 -5.45 -11.33 -0.37
C ASP A 170 -4.86 -11.76 0.98
N TYR A 171 -4.53 -10.83 1.87
CA TYR A 171 -4.01 -11.09 3.21
C TYR A 171 -4.46 -10.03 4.22
N THR A 172 -4.34 -10.34 5.50
CA THR A 172 -4.65 -9.44 6.60
C THR A 172 -3.63 -9.52 7.74
N GLY A 173 -3.63 -8.48 8.57
CA GLY A 173 -2.98 -8.43 9.87
C GLY A 173 -3.90 -7.82 10.92
N ILE A 174 -3.37 -7.60 12.11
CA ILE A 174 -4.03 -6.86 13.18
C ILE A 174 -3.31 -5.53 13.36
N MET A 175 -4.05 -4.44 13.49
CA MET A 175 -3.46 -3.15 13.82
C MET A 175 -2.79 -3.17 15.19
N SER A 176 -1.63 -2.56 15.28
CA SER A 176 -0.76 -2.58 16.45
C SER A 176 0.00 -1.26 16.62
N ILE A 177 0.59 -1.08 17.79
CA ILE A 177 1.57 -0.02 18.05
C ILE A 177 2.92 -0.70 18.25
N GLY A 178 3.92 -0.30 17.46
CA GLY A 178 5.31 -0.72 17.60
C GLY A 178 6.21 0.43 18.05
N TRP A 179 7.28 0.12 18.78
CA TRP A 179 8.20 1.13 19.30
C TRP A 179 9.60 0.57 19.64
N ASN A 180 10.56 1.47 19.70
CA ASN A 180 11.89 1.16 20.25
C ASN A 180 11.81 1.08 21.77
N LYS A 181 11.79 -0.14 22.32
CA LYS A 181 11.61 -0.39 23.76
C LYS A 181 12.76 0.15 24.61
N ASP A 182 13.98 0.08 24.12
CA ASP A 182 15.14 0.55 24.88
C ASP A 182 15.12 2.07 25.03
N LYS A 183 14.58 2.77 24.04
CA LYS A 183 14.47 4.24 24.06
C LYS A 183 13.28 4.73 24.88
N TYR A 184 12.12 4.06 24.77
CA TYR A 184 10.86 4.57 25.30
C TYR A 184 10.31 3.80 26.50
N GLY A 185 10.88 2.62 26.84
CA GLY A 185 10.33 1.73 27.87
C GLY A 185 9.06 1.05 27.40
N ASP A 186 8.20 0.66 28.34
CA ASP A 186 6.94 -0.01 28.03
C ASP A 186 5.84 1.01 27.64
N ILE A 187 5.10 0.67 26.58
CA ILE A 187 3.83 1.32 26.19
C ILE A 187 2.69 0.35 26.55
N THR A 188 1.84 0.73 27.47
CA THR A 188 0.79 -0.13 28.01
C THR A 188 -0.62 0.29 27.55
N LYS A 189 -0.81 1.58 27.33
CA LYS A 189 -2.08 2.20 26.92
C LYS A 189 -1.84 3.37 25.99
N LEU A 190 -2.88 3.80 25.31
CA LEU A 190 -2.82 4.87 24.32
C LEU A 190 -2.30 6.19 24.88
N GLU A 191 -2.74 6.56 26.11
CA GLU A 191 -2.35 7.83 26.77
C GLU A 191 -0.86 7.92 27.09
N ASP A 192 -0.14 6.80 27.17
CA ASP A 192 1.30 6.81 27.39
C ASP A 192 2.03 7.60 26.27
N LEU A 193 1.46 7.62 25.05
CA LEU A 193 2.01 8.34 23.90
C LEU A 193 1.97 9.87 24.03
N LEU A 194 1.29 10.41 25.03
CA LEU A 194 1.26 11.84 25.31
C LEU A 194 2.46 12.32 26.17
N ASP A 195 3.29 11.38 26.65
CA ASP A 195 4.50 11.71 27.40
C ASP A 195 5.49 12.49 26.50
N PRO A 196 6.12 13.58 26.98
CA PRO A 196 7.10 14.37 26.22
C PRO A 196 8.29 13.59 25.68
N LYS A 197 8.60 12.40 26.23
CA LYS A 197 9.66 11.54 25.71
C LYS A 197 9.43 11.08 24.25
N PHE A 198 8.19 11.14 23.76
CA PHE A 198 7.81 10.78 22.40
C PHE A 198 7.84 11.96 21.42
N ALA A 199 8.40 13.11 21.80
CA ALA A 199 8.40 14.32 20.98
C ALA A 199 8.83 14.05 19.53
N GLY A 200 7.93 14.36 18.57
CA GLY A 200 8.16 14.26 17.13
C GLY A 200 8.37 12.85 16.57
N THR A 201 7.91 11.79 17.27
CA THR A 201 8.26 10.40 16.87
C THR A 201 7.08 9.45 16.70
N VAL A 202 5.86 9.86 17.04
CA VAL A 202 4.66 9.03 16.91
C VAL A 202 4.07 9.19 15.51
N ALA A 203 4.02 8.12 14.74
CA ALA A 203 3.56 8.12 13.35
C ALA A 203 2.39 7.17 13.11
N LEU A 204 1.47 7.59 12.22
CA LEU A 204 0.65 6.69 11.43
C LEU A 204 1.42 6.29 10.15
N ASN A 205 1.17 5.11 9.63
CA ASN A 205 1.75 4.71 8.34
C ASN A 205 0.90 5.26 7.18
N GLY A 206 1.10 6.56 6.88
CA GLY A 206 0.43 7.33 5.85
C GLY A 206 -0.68 8.27 6.35
N LYS A 207 -1.45 8.84 5.42
CA LYS A 207 -2.64 9.66 5.74
C LYS A 207 -3.90 8.80 5.83
N PRO A 208 -4.75 8.99 6.86
CA PRO A 208 -5.90 8.11 7.10
C PRO A 208 -6.92 8.02 5.97
N ALA A 209 -7.08 9.06 5.15
CA ALA A 209 -8.00 9.05 4.02
C ALA A 209 -7.37 8.55 2.70
N GLU A 210 -6.06 8.23 2.70
CA GLU A 210 -5.30 7.93 1.48
C GLU A 210 -4.61 6.56 1.54
N ALA A 211 -4.27 6.08 2.75
CA ALA A 211 -3.53 4.84 2.97
C ALA A 211 -4.30 3.87 3.87
N GLY A 212 -4.41 2.60 3.45
CA GLY A 212 -5.15 1.56 4.19
C GLY A 212 -4.60 1.33 5.59
N ALA A 213 -3.26 1.31 5.76
CA ALA A 213 -2.64 1.17 7.08
C ALA A 213 -3.02 2.33 8.00
N ALA A 214 -2.94 3.58 7.51
CA ALA A 214 -3.30 4.75 8.30
C ALA A 214 -4.80 4.82 8.62
N PHE A 215 -5.69 4.45 7.68
CA PHE A 215 -7.13 4.33 7.91
C PHE A 215 -7.44 3.40 9.08
N ASN A 216 -6.89 2.20 9.04
CA ASN A 216 -7.11 1.19 10.08
C ASN A 216 -6.38 1.53 11.39
N GLY A 217 -5.20 2.18 11.33
CA GLY A 217 -4.51 2.74 12.49
C GLY A 217 -5.34 3.81 13.19
N TYR A 218 -5.98 4.68 12.40
CA TYR A 218 -6.94 5.65 12.94
C TYR A 218 -8.11 4.97 13.65
N LEU A 219 -8.72 3.93 13.05
CA LEU A 219 -9.82 3.19 13.66
C LEU A 219 -9.41 2.51 14.98
N MET A 220 -8.21 1.94 15.05
CA MET A 220 -7.66 1.38 16.29
C MET A 220 -7.56 2.46 17.37
N VAL A 221 -6.97 3.61 17.05
CA VAL A 221 -6.83 4.73 17.99
C VAL A 221 -8.20 5.25 18.41
N ASN A 222 -9.12 5.40 17.47
CA ASN A 222 -10.48 5.85 17.75
C ASN A 222 -11.19 4.92 18.76
N GLN A 223 -11.10 3.62 18.56
CA GLN A 223 -11.67 2.62 19.47
C GLN A 223 -11.02 2.70 20.86
N LEU A 224 -9.69 2.83 20.94
CA LEU A 224 -8.97 2.98 22.19
C LEU A 224 -9.32 4.28 22.93
N ALA A 225 -9.62 5.34 22.19
CA ALA A 225 -10.06 6.62 22.72
C ALA A 225 -11.55 6.66 23.12
N GLY A 226 -12.29 5.54 22.96
CA GLY A 226 -13.71 5.42 23.34
C GLY A 226 -14.69 5.74 22.21
N GLY A 227 -14.23 5.84 20.96
CA GLY A 227 -15.06 5.94 19.77
C GLY A 227 -15.46 4.57 19.20
N ASP A 228 -16.14 4.61 18.09
CA ASP A 228 -16.48 3.45 17.24
C ASP A 228 -16.62 3.90 15.77
N ILE A 229 -17.06 2.99 14.88
CA ILE A 229 -17.22 3.30 13.44
C ILE A 229 -18.28 4.37 13.14
N ASN A 230 -19.19 4.68 14.08
CA ASN A 230 -20.22 5.71 13.96
C ASN A 230 -19.85 7.01 14.70
N ASN A 231 -18.88 6.94 15.60
CA ASN A 231 -18.37 8.07 16.36
C ASN A 231 -16.83 8.16 16.20
N LEU A 232 -16.40 8.95 15.23
CA LEU A 232 -14.99 9.06 14.86
C LEU A 232 -14.24 10.18 15.61
N GLN A 233 -14.96 11.08 16.27
CA GLN A 233 -14.38 12.26 16.91
C GLN A 233 -13.34 11.94 18.00
N PRO A 234 -13.52 10.92 18.88
CA PRO A 234 -12.53 10.61 19.92
C PRO A 234 -11.12 10.31 19.38
N GLY A 235 -11.01 9.61 18.23
CA GLY A 235 -9.72 9.38 17.56
C GLY A 235 -9.06 10.67 17.09
N LEU A 236 -9.83 11.53 16.44
CA LEU A 236 -9.34 12.83 15.96
C LEU A 236 -8.87 13.73 17.12
N ASP A 237 -9.63 13.75 18.22
CA ASP A 237 -9.27 14.49 19.43
C ASP A 237 -7.98 13.97 20.05
N PHE A 238 -7.75 12.63 19.99
CA PHE A 238 -6.50 12.05 20.46
C PHE A 238 -5.32 12.43 19.56
N PHE A 239 -5.44 12.35 18.25
CA PHE A 239 -4.39 12.81 17.34
C PHE A 239 -4.12 14.31 17.48
N LYS A 240 -5.15 15.11 17.73
CA LYS A 240 -4.97 16.53 18.07
C LYS A 240 -4.14 16.69 19.35
N LYS A 241 -4.41 15.92 20.40
CA LYS A 241 -3.59 15.94 21.62
C LYS A 241 -2.14 15.56 21.36
N LEU A 242 -1.89 14.54 20.53
CA LEU A 242 -0.53 14.15 20.12
C LEU A 242 0.19 15.29 19.39
N LYS A 243 -0.51 15.97 18.48
CA LYS A 243 0.01 17.14 17.76
C LYS A 243 0.31 18.29 18.73
N ASP A 244 -0.66 18.65 19.58
CA ASP A 244 -0.52 19.76 20.54
C ASP A 244 0.60 19.50 21.56
N ALA A 245 0.86 18.23 21.91
CA ALA A 245 1.99 17.80 22.72
C ALA A 245 3.34 17.81 21.95
N GLY A 246 3.31 17.99 20.63
CA GLY A 246 4.49 17.94 19.79
C GLY A 246 5.02 16.51 19.54
N ASN A 247 4.22 15.47 19.83
CA ASN A 247 4.64 14.07 19.72
C ASN A 247 4.34 13.45 18.35
N LEU A 248 3.31 13.94 17.65
CA LEU A 248 2.93 13.47 16.32
C LEU A 248 3.96 13.88 15.28
N THR A 249 4.32 12.96 14.39
CA THR A 249 5.08 13.25 13.16
C THR A 249 4.29 12.81 11.93
N THR A 250 4.50 13.51 10.81
CA THR A 250 3.94 13.19 9.49
C THR A 250 5.02 12.66 8.54
N VAL A 251 6.19 12.29 9.08
CA VAL A 251 7.28 11.66 8.31
C VAL A 251 6.83 10.26 7.89
N ASP A 252 7.10 9.91 6.64
CA ASP A 252 6.78 8.59 6.09
C ASP A 252 7.44 7.48 6.90
N VAL A 253 6.69 6.41 7.14
CA VAL A 253 7.18 5.24 7.85
C VAL A 253 7.95 4.35 6.88
N THR A 254 9.25 4.24 7.12
CA THR A 254 10.17 3.36 6.40
C THR A 254 11.16 2.75 7.38
N ASN A 255 11.84 1.67 7.00
CA ASN A 255 12.93 1.12 7.81
C ASN A 255 14.00 2.17 8.16
N GLY A 256 14.26 3.10 7.24
CA GLY A 256 15.23 4.20 7.46
C GLY A 256 14.75 5.21 8.50
N THR A 257 13.46 5.60 8.49
CA THR A 257 12.91 6.56 9.44
C THR A 257 12.71 5.94 10.83
N ILE A 258 12.43 4.64 10.90
CA ILE A 258 12.40 3.89 12.16
C ILE A 258 13.82 3.78 12.75
N ASP A 259 14.79 3.37 11.94
CA ASP A 259 16.21 3.21 12.36
C ASP A 259 16.81 4.53 12.86
N SER A 260 16.55 5.63 12.16
CA SER A 260 16.98 6.97 12.56
C SER A 260 16.24 7.52 13.79
N GLY A 261 15.11 6.89 14.18
CA GLY A 261 14.23 7.32 15.26
C GLY A 261 13.32 8.50 14.93
N GLN A 262 13.18 8.87 13.65
CA GLN A 262 12.20 9.88 13.18
C GLN A 262 10.76 9.37 13.35
N THR A 263 10.55 8.06 13.14
CA THR A 263 9.30 7.36 13.42
C THR A 263 9.53 6.29 14.48
N GLY A 264 9.89 6.74 15.68
CA GLY A 264 10.27 5.86 16.80
C GLY A 264 9.13 5.10 17.45
N VAL A 265 7.87 5.49 17.17
CA VAL A 265 6.64 4.79 17.50
C VAL A 265 5.75 4.77 16.26
N VAL A 266 5.30 3.59 15.85
CA VAL A 266 4.55 3.40 14.60
C VAL A 266 3.25 2.65 14.85
N MET A 267 2.16 3.18 14.33
CA MET A 267 0.86 2.49 14.24
C MET A 267 0.78 1.81 12.89
N ASP A 268 0.87 0.46 12.89
CA ASP A 268 0.95 -0.35 11.68
C ASP A 268 0.50 -1.80 11.92
N TRP A 269 0.42 -2.56 10.84
CA TRP A 269 0.06 -3.97 10.85
C TRP A 269 1.09 -4.85 11.55
N THR A 270 0.63 -5.88 12.23
CA THR A 270 1.49 -6.83 12.96
C THR A 270 2.56 -7.48 12.09
N TYR A 271 2.29 -7.75 10.82
CA TYR A 271 3.30 -8.32 9.91
C TYR A 271 4.42 -7.32 9.59
N ASN A 272 4.11 -6.03 9.43
CA ASN A 272 5.13 -5.00 9.28
C ASN A 272 5.93 -4.82 10.56
N GLN A 273 5.28 -4.81 11.71
CA GLN A 273 5.98 -4.75 13.00
C GLN A 273 6.95 -5.93 13.19
N ALA A 274 6.53 -7.13 12.75
CA ALA A 274 7.41 -8.32 12.78
C ALA A 274 8.62 -8.17 11.84
N SER A 275 8.40 -7.61 10.64
CA SER A 275 9.47 -7.28 9.70
C SER A 275 10.44 -6.25 10.29
N TYR A 276 9.94 -5.14 10.84
CA TYR A 276 10.76 -4.12 11.52
C TYR A 276 11.57 -4.74 12.67
N LYS A 277 10.95 -5.56 13.51
CA LYS A 277 11.62 -6.25 14.61
C LYS A 277 12.79 -7.11 14.13
N LYS A 278 12.59 -7.86 13.04
CA LYS A 278 13.63 -8.73 12.44
C LYS A 278 14.79 -7.90 11.89
N GLU A 279 14.52 -6.87 11.13
CA GLU A 279 15.54 -6.07 10.45
C GLU A 279 16.32 -5.19 11.41
N LEU A 280 15.63 -4.52 12.33
CA LEU A 280 16.23 -3.60 13.29
C LEU A 280 17.08 -4.32 14.35
N LYS A 281 16.83 -5.60 14.60
CA LYS A 281 17.65 -6.41 15.52
C LYS A 281 19.12 -6.41 15.13
N SER A 282 19.42 -6.49 13.83
CA SER A 282 20.81 -6.46 13.33
C SER A 282 21.51 -5.11 13.56
N LYS A 283 20.73 -4.04 13.76
CA LYS A 283 21.17 -2.67 14.01
C LYS A 283 21.19 -2.31 15.51
N GLY A 284 20.89 -3.29 16.38
CA GLY A 284 20.88 -3.10 17.83
C GLY A 284 19.64 -2.36 18.36
N VAL A 285 18.58 -2.24 17.57
CA VAL A 285 17.31 -1.65 18.00
C VAL A 285 16.39 -2.74 18.53
N ASN A 286 15.93 -2.59 19.76
CA ASN A 286 14.97 -3.49 20.41
C ASN A 286 13.55 -3.03 20.07
N TRP A 287 13.04 -3.46 18.88
CA TRP A 287 11.68 -3.15 18.45
C TRP A 287 10.70 -4.10 19.09
N GLU A 288 9.72 -3.56 19.80
CA GLU A 288 8.57 -4.28 20.34
C GLU A 288 7.28 -3.75 19.74
N TYR A 289 6.23 -4.59 19.71
CA TYR A 289 4.90 -4.17 19.27
C TYR A 289 3.80 -4.88 20.05
N LYS A 290 2.63 -4.26 20.09
CA LYS A 290 1.48 -4.72 20.88
C LYS A 290 0.18 -4.51 20.13
N THR A 291 -0.66 -5.53 20.16
CA THR A 291 -2.09 -5.46 19.81
C THR A 291 -2.93 -5.13 21.04
N PHE A 292 -4.12 -4.64 20.82
CA PHE A 292 -5.05 -4.25 21.89
C PHE A 292 -6.37 -5.03 21.76
N PRO A 293 -6.68 -5.97 22.66
CA PRO A 293 -7.88 -6.80 22.56
C PRO A 293 -9.21 -6.03 22.47
N LYS A 294 -9.24 -4.80 23.01
CA LYS A 294 -10.42 -3.92 22.96
C LYS A 294 -10.54 -3.11 21.67
N ALA A 295 -9.51 -3.12 20.82
CA ALA A 295 -9.44 -2.33 19.60
C ALA A 295 -8.72 -3.11 18.49
N GLN A 296 -9.11 -4.37 18.30
CA GLN A 296 -8.60 -5.18 17.20
C GLN A 296 -9.26 -4.74 15.91
N VAL A 297 -8.52 -4.00 15.11
CA VAL A 297 -8.87 -3.68 13.74
C VAL A 297 -8.17 -4.69 12.85
N VAL A 298 -8.99 -5.43 12.11
CA VAL A 298 -8.57 -6.43 11.12
C VAL A 298 -9.15 -6.00 9.80
N SER A 299 -8.32 -5.85 8.79
CA SER A 299 -8.75 -5.51 7.44
C SER A 299 -7.84 -6.18 6.44
N TYR A 300 -8.43 -6.68 5.37
CA TYR A 300 -7.67 -7.23 4.26
C TYR A 300 -7.19 -6.12 3.33
N TYR A 301 -6.02 -6.33 2.75
CA TYR A 301 -5.68 -5.71 1.49
C TYR A 301 -6.40 -6.44 0.36
N ASN A 302 -6.51 -5.78 -0.79
CA ASN A 302 -7.32 -6.29 -1.89
C ASN A 302 -6.56 -6.15 -3.19
N GLN A 303 -6.47 -7.24 -3.91
CA GLN A 303 -5.97 -7.26 -5.26
C GLN A 303 -7.03 -6.74 -6.24
N ALA A 304 -6.58 -5.97 -7.21
CA ALA A 304 -7.41 -5.48 -8.30
C ALA A 304 -6.58 -5.31 -9.58
N ILE A 305 -7.20 -5.54 -10.73
CA ILE A 305 -6.59 -5.30 -12.03
C ILE A 305 -6.97 -3.90 -12.50
N ASN A 306 -6.02 -3.10 -12.95
CA ASN A 306 -6.31 -1.82 -13.57
C ASN A 306 -7.21 -2.00 -14.81
N VAL A 307 -8.33 -1.27 -14.88
CA VAL A 307 -9.25 -1.33 -16.04
C VAL A 307 -8.54 -0.97 -17.36
N ASP A 308 -7.51 -0.14 -17.28
CA ASP A 308 -6.68 0.30 -18.40
C ASP A 308 -5.27 -0.35 -18.38
N ALA A 309 -5.14 -1.57 -17.81
CA ALA A 309 -3.87 -2.29 -17.71
C ALA A 309 -3.16 -2.38 -19.06
N PRO A 310 -1.88 -1.96 -19.17
CA PRO A 310 -1.12 -2.12 -20.42
C PRO A 310 -0.84 -3.59 -20.79
N HIS A 311 -0.77 -4.48 -19.81
CA HIS A 311 -0.47 -5.90 -19.97
C HIS A 311 -1.57 -6.79 -19.34
N PRO A 312 -2.79 -6.80 -19.92
CA PRO A 312 -3.97 -7.37 -19.26
C PRO A 312 -3.93 -8.90 -19.07
N ALA A 313 -3.20 -9.65 -19.89
CA ALA A 313 -3.02 -11.09 -19.67
C ALA A 313 -2.01 -11.34 -18.54
N ALA A 314 -0.91 -10.58 -18.49
CA ALA A 314 0.06 -10.68 -17.41
C ALA A 314 -0.53 -10.27 -16.05
N ALA A 315 -1.40 -9.25 -16.02
CA ALA A 315 -2.17 -8.87 -14.84
C ALA A 315 -3.01 -10.03 -14.30
N ARG A 316 -3.76 -10.72 -15.19
CA ARG A 316 -4.60 -11.86 -14.80
C ARG A 316 -3.78 -13.07 -14.36
N LEU A 317 -2.63 -13.29 -14.99
CA LEU A 317 -1.70 -14.35 -14.58
C LEU A 317 -1.08 -14.07 -13.21
N TRP A 318 -0.81 -12.79 -12.88
CA TRP A 318 -0.38 -12.37 -11.56
C TRP A 318 -1.45 -12.69 -10.52
N GLU A 319 -2.70 -12.34 -10.77
CA GLU A 319 -3.81 -12.66 -9.87
C GLU A 319 -3.95 -14.18 -9.66
N GLU A 320 -3.92 -14.98 -10.73
CA GLU A 320 -3.98 -16.45 -10.59
C GLU A 320 -2.81 -17.01 -9.76
N TYR A 321 -1.61 -16.41 -9.88
CA TYR A 321 -0.45 -16.81 -9.09
C TYR A 321 -0.62 -16.46 -7.61
N LEU A 322 -1.09 -15.27 -7.29
CA LEU A 322 -1.26 -14.80 -5.90
C LEU A 322 -2.22 -15.70 -5.09
N TYR A 323 -3.21 -16.30 -5.75
CA TYR A 323 -4.18 -17.19 -5.08
C TYR A 323 -3.80 -18.68 -5.21
N THR A 324 -2.55 -18.99 -5.50
CA THR A 324 -1.99 -20.33 -5.30
C THR A 324 -1.59 -20.56 -3.84
N ALA A 325 -1.57 -21.83 -3.39
CA ALA A 325 -1.05 -22.15 -2.06
C ALA A 325 0.44 -21.73 -1.89
N GLU A 326 1.22 -21.71 -2.98
CA GLU A 326 2.60 -21.25 -2.98
C GLU A 326 2.69 -19.76 -2.54
N ALA A 327 2.03 -18.87 -3.25
CA ALA A 327 2.07 -17.43 -2.95
C ALA A 327 1.42 -17.10 -1.59
N GLN A 328 0.29 -17.73 -1.25
CA GLN A 328 -0.40 -17.56 0.02
C GLN A 328 0.49 -17.96 1.22
N ASN A 329 1.28 -19.02 1.10
CA ASN A 329 2.25 -19.41 2.13
C ASN A 329 3.43 -18.43 2.23
N LEU A 330 3.80 -17.71 1.16
CA LEU A 330 4.83 -16.67 1.24
C LEU A 330 4.36 -15.47 2.07
N TRP A 331 3.12 -15.03 1.92
CA TRP A 331 2.53 -14.03 2.79
C TRP A 331 2.42 -14.51 4.24
N PHE A 332 2.00 -15.79 4.43
CA PHE A 332 1.91 -16.38 5.75
C PHE A 332 3.29 -16.44 6.45
N LYS A 333 4.33 -16.79 5.72
CA LYS A 333 5.74 -16.73 6.18
C LYS A 333 6.16 -15.30 6.56
N GLY A 334 5.63 -14.30 5.87
CA GLY A 334 5.81 -12.87 6.16
C GLY A 334 5.03 -12.37 7.40
N GLY A 335 4.25 -13.25 8.06
CA GLY A 335 3.48 -12.91 9.25
C GLY A 335 2.09 -12.34 8.97
N ALA A 336 1.67 -12.29 7.69
CA ALA A 336 0.31 -11.93 7.32
C ALA A 336 -0.58 -13.16 7.22
N ASN A 337 -1.85 -13.05 7.60
CA ASN A 337 -2.81 -14.13 7.45
C ASN A 337 -3.41 -14.09 6.03
N PRO A 338 -3.11 -15.08 5.17
CA PRO A 338 -3.66 -15.10 3.82
C PRO A 338 -5.17 -15.36 3.85
N VAL A 339 -5.88 -14.82 2.85
CA VAL A 339 -7.35 -14.99 2.76
C VAL A 339 -7.77 -16.45 2.58
N LEU A 340 -6.92 -17.27 1.97
CA LEU A 340 -7.18 -18.70 1.78
C LEU A 340 -6.75 -19.58 2.97
N LEU A 341 -6.37 -19.00 4.11
CA LEU A 341 -5.79 -19.75 5.24
C LEU A 341 -6.66 -20.93 5.69
N ASP A 342 -7.97 -20.75 5.80
CA ASP A 342 -8.88 -21.82 6.24
C ASP A 342 -9.04 -22.92 5.19
N SER A 343 -9.11 -22.57 3.91
CA SER A 343 -9.08 -23.52 2.81
C SER A 343 -7.76 -24.30 2.78
N MET A 344 -6.62 -23.62 2.96
CA MET A 344 -5.29 -24.25 2.99
C MET A 344 -5.12 -25.19 4.19
N LYS A 345 -5.71 -24.87 5.34
CA LYS A 345 -5.78 -25.79 6.51
C LYS A 345 -6.57 -27.05 6.17
N GLN A 346 -7.73 -26.90 5.51
CA GLN A 346 -8.59 -28.00 5.09
C GLN A 346 -7.92 -28.90 4.05
N ASP A 347 -7.28 -28.27 3.04
CA ASP A 347 -6.60 -28.97 1.95
C ASP A 347 -5.22 -29.53 2.39
N GLY A 348 -4.72 -29.15 3.55
CA GLY A 348 -3.41 -29.56 4.08
C GLY A 348 -2.23 -28.88 3.37
N THR A 349 -2.45 -27.77 2.65
CA THR A 349 -1.43 -27.03 1.87
C THR A 349 -0.82 -25.87 2.64
N VAL A 350 -1.29 -25.58 3.87
CA VAL A 350 -0.74 -24.55 4.75
C VAL A 350 0.65 -24.98 5.26
N ASP A 351 1.57 -24.01 5.35
CA ASP A 351 2.85 -24.22 6.03
C ASP A 351 2.62 -24.44 7.54
N LYS A 352 2.86 -25.68 7.98
CA LYS A 352 2.57 -26.11 9.36
C LYS A 352 3.53 -25.51 10.38
N ASP A 353 4.73 -25.11 9.97
CA ASP A 353 5.70 -24.51 10.88
C ASP A 353 5.35 -23.05 11.13
N VAL A 354 4.96 -22.33 10.10
CA VAL A 354 4.43 -20.97 10.22
C VAL A 354 3.12 -20.95 11.04
N LEU A 355 2.25 -21.94 10.83
CA LEU A 355 0.95 -22.01 11.51
C LEU A 355 1.07 -22.09 13.05
N LYS A 356 2.18 -22.60 13.59
CA LYS A 356 2.41 -22.68 15.05
C LYS A 356 2.54 -21.30 15.70
N ASP A 357 3.06 -20.32 14.96
CA ASP A 357 3.33 -18.97 15.43
C ASP A 357 2.34 -17.93 14.85
N ALA A 358 1.26 -18.40 14.22
CA ALA A 358 0.25 -17.55 13.60
C ALA A 358 -0.40 -16.61 14.63
N ILE A 359 -0.57 -15.35 14.24
CA ILE A 359 -1.24 -14.35 15.06
C ILE A 359 -2.71 -14.72 15.21
N THR A 360 -3.16 -14.80 16.46
CA THR A 360 -4.55 -15.09 16.80
C THR A 360 -5.33 -13.79 16.98
N ILE A 361 -6.48 -13.68 16.31
CA ILE A 361 -7.44 -12.61 16.58
C ILE A 361 -8.12 -12.90 17.90
N GLU A 362 -7.92 -12.03 18.89
CA GLU A 362 -8.52 -12.13 20.21
C GLU A 362 -9.71 -11.18 20.35
N GLY A 363 -10.81 -11.67 20.91
CA GLY A 363 -11.99 -10.85 21.16
C GLY A 363 -12.83 -10.60 19.88
N LYS A 364 -13.55 -9.46 19.87
CA LYS A 364 -14.42 -9.06 18.75
C LYS A 364 -13.71 -8.00 17.90
N PRO A 365 -13.31 -8.32 16.67
CA PRO A 365 -12.66 -7.33 15.80
C PRO A 365 -13.64 -6.20 15.45
N VAL A 366 -13.06 -5.03 15.16
CA VAL A 366 -13.78 -3.91 14.56
C VAL A 366 -14.06 -4.26 13.11
N ASN A 367 -15.34 -4.45 12.80
CA ASN A 367 -15.81 -4.71 11.44
C ASN A 367 -16.47 -3.46 10.88
N TYR A 368 -16.30 -3.21 9.59
CA TYR A 368 -16.97 -2.16 8.86
C TYR A 368 -17.31 -2.66 7.44
N THR A 369 -18.43 -2.18 6.93
CA THR A 369 -18.89 -2.46 5.55
C THR A 369 -18.21 -1.51 4.55
N ASN A 370 -18.40 -1.76 3.25
CA ASN A 370 -17.97 -0.84 2.20
C ASN A 370 -18.63 0.56 2.33
N ASP A 371 -19.91 0.60 2.71
CA ASP A 371 -20.60 1.86 2.98
C ASP A 371 -20.01 2.60 4.17
N ASP A 372 -19.64 1.87 5.23
CA ASP A 372 -18.92 2.44 6.37
C ASP A 372 -17.55 2.96 5.96
N ALA A 373 -16.80 2.21 5.16
CA ALA A 373 -15.49 2.63 4.66
C ALA A 373 -15.60 3.94 3.87
N THR A 374 -16.57 4.04 2.96
CA THR A 374 -16.85 5.26 2.20
C THR A 374 -17.16 6.44 3.13
N ARG A 375 -18.11 6.26 4.03
CA ARG A 375 -18.54 7.29 4.99
C ARG A 375 -17.39 7.76 5.88
N ILE A 376 -16.56 6.83 6.38
CA ILE A 376 -15.42 7.13 7.24
C ILE A 376 -14.35 7.87 6.44
N THR A 377 -14.06 7.44 5.21
CA THR A 377 -13.09 8.11 4.32
C THR A 377 -13.50 9.55 4.05
N ASP A 378 -14.77 9.79 3.69
CA ASP A 378 -15.32 11.13 3.46
C ASP A 378 -15.20 12.00 4.72
N TRP A 379 -15.50 11.42 5.88
CA TRP A 379 -15.37 12.12 7.14
C TRP A 379 -13.91 12.49 7.44
N LEU A 380 -12.97 11.57 7.22
CA LEU A 380 -11.53 11.80 7.40
C LEU A 380 -11.00 12.88 6.46
N GLN A 381 -11.35 12.84 5.17
CA GLN A 381 -10.99 13.89 4.19
C GLN A 381 -11.44 15.28 4.64
N ASN A 382 -12.62 15.37 5.23
CA ASN A 382 -13.20 16.64 5.66
C ASN A 382 -12.64 17.19 6.98
N ASN A 383 -12.07 16.34 7.84
CA ASN A 383 -11.73 16.69 9.21
C ASN A 383 -10.24 16.55 9.55
N TRP A 384 -9.51 15.61 8.94
CA TRP A 384 -8.11 15.33 9.29
C TRP A 384 -7.22 16.54 9.03
N ASP A 385 -7.14 17.02 7.79
CA ASP A 385 -6.24 18.12 7.42
C ASP A 385 -6.57 19.44 8.13
N LYS A 386 -7.84 19.69 8.44
CA LYS A 386 -8.27 20.87 9.21
C LYS A 386 -7.77 20.83 10.65
N THR A 387 -7.64 19.64 11.23
CA THR A 387 -7.31 19.46 12.65
C THR A 387 -5.82 19.18 12.84
N ILE A 388 -5.28 18.30 12.03
CA ILE A 388 -3.90 17.83 12.14
C ILE A 388 -2.96 18.64 11.24
N GLY A 389 -3.43 19.12 10.09
CA GLY A 389 -2.61 19.78 9.08
C GLY A 389 -1.90 18.78 8.18
N ASN A 390 -1.30 19.31 7.15
CA ASN A 390 -0.49 18.54 6.19
C ASN A 390 0.90 18.28 6.75
#